data_63cba5e2eff22494efab2e8ab37acff9
#
_entry.id   63cba5e2eff22494efab2e8ab37acff9
#
_cell.length_a   1.000
_cell.length_b   1.000
_cell.length_c   1.000
_cell.angle_alpha   90.00
_cell.angle_beta   90.00
_cell.angle_gamma   90.00
#
_symmetry.space_group_name_H-M   'P 1'
#
loop_
_entity.id
_entity.type
_entity.pdbx_description
1 polymer ?
#
loop_
_entity_poly.entity_id
_entity_poly.type
_entity_poly.pdbx_seq_one_letter_code
_entity_poly.pdbx_strand_id
1 'polypeptide(L)'
;MDVVALGELLIDFTENGISSQGNQLFEANPGGAPCNVLAMLTKLGHKTAFIGKVGNDFFGKQLEQTIMEVGIDASGLQKDDDVHTTLALVHTYPDGDRDFSFYRNPGADMMLTEEEVPEELIKGTRIFHFGTLSMTHEGVRNATKKALRAAKEAGAVISFDPNLREPLWNSLDEAKEQVLYGLGQCDILKISDNEIQWLTGEEDFTKGVYWILERYHIPLILVSMGREGSRAYYKDLIVEVKPFIQKNTIETTGAGDTFCACVLHYILEHGLTNLTEDDLKEMLTFANAAASIITTRKGALRVMPEREEVEKLLSCFN
;
A
#
# COMPACT_ATOMS: atom_id res chain seq x y z
N MET A 1 -10.35 -9.60 12.96
CA MET A 1 -9.71 -9.49 11.62
C MET A 1 -8.23 -9.80 11.74
N ASP A 2 -7.60 -10.36 10.69
CA ASP A 2 -6.14 -10.49 10.69
C ASP A 2 -5.51 -9.15 10.36
N VAL A 3 -6.01 -8.45 9.34
CA VAL A 3 -5.54 -7.12 8.96
C VAL A 3 -6.70 -6.16 8.74
N VAL A 4 -6.57 -4.97 9.30
CA VAL A 4 -7.42 -3.82 8.99
C VAL A 4 -6.53 -2.74 8.36
N ALA A 5 -6.94 -2.18 7.23
CA ALA A 5 -6.25 -1.05 6.64
C ALA A 5 -7.16 0.18 6.54
N LEU A 6 -6.56 1.36 6.74
CA LEU A 6 -7.23 2.64 6.56
C LEU A 6 -6.52 3.46 5.48
N GLY A 7 -7.31 4.02 4.57
CA GLY A 7 -6.79 4.93 3.56
C GLY A 7 -7.74 5.20 2.41
N GLU A 8 -7.18 5.41 1.23
CA GLU A 8 -7.91 5.71 0.02
C GLU A 8 -8.42 4.45 -0.70
N LEU A 9 -9.56 4.61 -1.33
CA LEU A 9 -10.12 3.71 -2.34
C LEU A 9 -10.65 4.58 -3.48
N LEU A 10 -10.16 4.37 -4.70
CA LEU A 10 -10.32 5.28 -5.82
C LEU A 10 -10.39 4.54 -7.16
N ILE A 11 -10.65 5.27 -8.24
CA ILE A 11 -10.56 4.74 -9.60
C ILE A 11 -9.32 5.30 -10.30
N ASP A 12 -8.46 4.41 -10.78
CA ASP A 12 -7.36 4.71 -11.69
C ASP A 12 -7.84 4.53 -13.13
N PHE A 13 -7.94 5.63 -13.86
CA PHE A 13 -8.19 5.60 -15.30
C PHE A 13 -6.89 5.42 -16.05
N THR A 14 -6.67 4.23 -16.62
CA THR A 14 -5.50 3.93 -17.46
C THR A 14 -5.86 3.96 -18.94
N GLU A 15 -4.94 4.41 -19.78
CA GLU A 15 -5.15 4.45 -21.22
C GLU A 15 -5.37 3.03 -21.79
N ASN A 16 -6.42 2.88 -22.60
CA ASN A 16 -6.80 1.60 -23.20
C ASN A 16 -7.09 1.74 -24.72
N GLY A 17 -6.22 2.44 -25.44
CA GLY A 17 -6.27 2.60 -26.89
C GLY A 17 -7.17 3.74 -27.37
N ILE A 18 -7.55 3.68 -28.66
CA ILE A 18 -8.32 4.69 -29.36
C ILE A 18 -9.60 4.07 -29.91
N SER A 19 -10.73 4.75 -29.76
CA SER A 19 -12.01 4.33 -30.31
C SER A 19 -12.05 4.43 -31.84
N SER A 20 -13.05 3.83 -32.48
CA SER A 20 -13.30 3.96 -33.92
C SER A 20 -13.58 5.41 -34.38
N GLN A 21 -13.92 6.32 -33.44
CA GLN A 21 -14.15 7.74 -33.68
C GLN A 21 -12.90 8.60 -33.44
N GLY A 22 -11.75 7.98 -33.08
CA GLY A 22 -10.50 8.68 -32.77
C GLY A 22 -10.40 9.23 -31.34
N ASN A 23 -11.34 8.88 -30.45
CA ASN A 23 -11.31 9.30 -29.05
C ASN A 23 -10.43 8.39 -28.22
N GLN A 24 -9.66 8.95 -27.26
CA GLN A 24 -8.94 8.19 -26.26
C GLN A 24 -9.92 7.34 -25.41
N LEU A 25 -9.58 6.07 -25.21
CA LEU A 25 -10.31 5.16 -24.32
C LEU A 25 -9.55 5.00 -23.02
N PHE A 26 -10.28 4.91 -21.93
CA PHE A 26 -9.74 4.66 -20.61
C PHE A 26 -10.43 3.46 -19.95
N GLU A 27 -9.65 2.66 -19.27
CA GLU A 27 -10.14 1.59 -18.41
C GLU A 27 -10.20 2.09 -16.97
N ALA A 28 -11.36 1.94 -16.33
CA ALA A 28 -11.59 2.34 -14.93
C ALA A 28 -11.16 1.20 -14.00
N ASN A 29 -9.96 1.27 -13.47
CA ASN A 29 -9.40 0.27 -12.60
C ASN A 29 -9.63 0.65 -11.13
N PRO A 30 -10.29 -0.21 -10.32
CA PRO A 30 -10.34 -0.05 -8.89
C PRO A 30 -8.93 -0.11 -8.30
N GLY A 31 -8.58 0.87 -7.45
CA GLY A 31 -7.25 1.03 -6.87
C GLY A 31 -7.31 1.68 -5.50
N GLY A 32 -6.13 1.94 -4.96
CA GLY A 32 -5.88 2.45 -3.62
C GLY A 32 -4.92 1.52 -2.90
N ALA A 33 -3.76 2.04 -2.49
CA ALA A 33 -2.69 1.23 -1.94
C ALA A 33 -3.13 0.35 -0.75
N PRO A 34 -3.90 0.84 0.24
CA PRO A 34 -4.36 0.00 1.34
C PRO A 34 -5.24 -1.17 0.88
N CYS A 35 -6.13 -0.94 -0.08
CA CYS A 35 -6.98 -1.99 -0.64
C CYS A 35 -6.19 -3.00 -1.48
N ASN A 36 -5.14 -2.58 -2.18
CA ASN A 36 -4.23 -3.47 -2.89
C ASN A 36 -3.51 -4.43 -1.91
N VAL A 37 -3.01 -3.90 -0.78
CA VAL A 37 -2.43 -4.72 0.30
C VAL A 37 -3.45 -5.73 0.82
N LEU A 38 -4.68 -5.28 1.13
CA LEU A 38 -5.74 -6.17 1.63
C LEU A 38 -6.14 -7.23 0.61
N ALA A 39 -6.24 -6.88 -0.67
CA ALA A 39 -6.59 -7.82 -1.73
C ALA A 39 -5.57 -8.97 -1.84
N MET A 40 -4.27 -8.66 -1.81
CA MET A 40 -3.24 -9.69 -1.81
C MET A 40 -3.29 -10.55 -0.55
N LEU A 41 -3.49 -9.95 0.63
CA LEU A 41 -3.64 -10.70 1.89
C LEU A 41 -4.86 -11.63 1.86
N THR A 42 -5.98 -11.19 1.27
CA THR A 42 -7.17 -12.02 1.08
C THR A 42 -6.89 -13.21 0.19
N LYS A 43 -6.14 -13.01 -0.92
CA LYS A 43 -5.65 -14.10 -1.79
C LYS A 43 -4.77 -15.10 -1.05
N LEU A 44 -4.02 -14.66 -0.05
CA LEU A 44 -3.22 -15.50 0.83
C LEU A 44 -4.00 -16.12 1.99
N GLY A 45 -5.33 -15.97 2.03
CA GLY A 45 -6.24 -16.63 2.97
C GLY A 45 -6.50 -15.88 4.27
N HIS A 46 -6.09 -14.62 4.40
CA HIS A 46 -6.33 -13.82 5.60
C HIS A 46 -7.67 -13.10 5.58
N LYS A 47 -8.23 -12.86 6.77
CA LYS A 47 -9.44 -12.06 6.97
C LYS A 47 -9.06 -10.58 7.04
N THR A 48 -9.52 -9.82 6.06
CA THR A 48 -9.17 -8.41 5.88
C THR A 48 -10.39 -7.50 5.95
N ALA A 49 -10.19 -6.26 6.40
CA ALA A 49 -11.24 -5.23 6.41
C ALA A 49 -10.66 -3.87 6.04
N PHE A 50 -11.47 -3.07 5.37
CA PHE A 50 -11.09 -1.73 4.92
C PHE A 50 -11.87 -0.64 5.65
N ILE A 51 -11.16 0.43 6.06
CA ILE A 51 -11.72 1.66 6.60
C ILE A 51 -11.37 2.80 5.64
N GLY A 52 -12.38 3.49 5.16
CA GLY A 52 -12.20 4.61 4.23
C GLY A 52 -13.53 5.23 3.83
N LYS A 53 -13.50 6.14 2.86
CA LYS A 53 -14.70 6.81 2.39
C LYS A 53 -14.67 6.98 0.87
N VAL A 54 -15.81 6.76 0.22
CA VAL A 54 -16.04 6.98 -1.22
C VAL A 54 -17.29 7.83 -1.41
N GLY A 55 -17.48 8.40 -2.59
CA GLY A 55 -18.71 9.11 -2.91
C GLY A 55 -19.92 8.18 -3.00
N ASN A 56 -21.09 8.66 -2.65
CA ASN A 56 -22.35 7.96 -2.92
C ASN A 56 -22.75 8.10 -4.41
N ASP A 57 -21.82 7.74 -5.30
CA ASP A 57 -21.91 7.87 -6.74
C ASP A 57 -21.74 6.52 -7.46
N PHE A 58 -21.66 6.57 -8.79
CA PHE A 58 -21.48 5.38 -9.62
C PHE A 58 -20.18 4.64 -9.28
N PHE A 59 -19.07 5.37 -9.14
CA PHE A 59 -17.76 4.78 -8.87
C PHE A 59 -17.63 4.28 -7.42
N GLY A 60 -18.20 5.00 -6.45
CA GLY A 60 -18.21 4.56 -5.06
C GLY A 60 -18.95 3.21 -4.89
N LYS A 61 -20.10 3.04 -5.59
CA LYS A 61 -20.83 1.76 -5.61
C LYS A 61 -20.02 0.64 -6.26
N GLN A 62 -19.35 0.95 -7.38
CA GLN A 62 -18.49 -0.01 -8.08
C GLN A 62 -17.32 -0.44 -7.20
N LEU A 63 -16.69 0.49 -6.48
CA LEU A 63 -15.58 0.22 -5.58
C LEU A 63 -15.99 -0.64 -4.40
N GLU A 64 -17.11 -0.31 -3.74
CA GLU A 64 -17.68 -1.12 -2.66
C GLU A 64 -17.93 -2.57 -3.11
N GLN A 65 -18.61 -2.73 -4.24
CA GLN A 65 -18.85 -4.04 -4.81
C GLN A 65 -17.55 -4.78 -5.11
N THR A 66 -16.55 -4.08 -5.66
CA THR A 66 -15.26 -4.68 -6.00
C THR A 66 -14.52 -5.21 -4.78
N ILE A 67 -14.41 -4.43 -3.70
CA ILE A 67 -13.71 -4.90 -2.49
C ILE A 67 -14.43 -6.08 -1.84
N MET A 68 -15.77 -6.10 -1.87
CA MET A 68 -16.57 -7.24 -1.40
C MET A 68 -16.35 -8.49 -2.27
N GLU A 69 -16.30 -8.34 -3.60
CA GLU A 69 -16.07 -9.45 -4.55
C GLU A 69 -14.70 -10.10 -4.36
N VAL A 70 -13.68 -9.33 -4.01
CA VAL A 70 -12.34 -9.88 -3.69
C VAL A 70 -12.21 -10.38 -2.26
N GLY A 71 -13.27 -10.28 -1.46
CA GLY A 71 -13.36 -10.85 -0.11
C GLY A 71 -12.88 -9.94 1.02
N ILE A 72 -12.72 -8.64 0.77
CA ILE A 72 -12.42 -7.64 1.81
C ILE A 72 -13.73 -7.23 2.50
N ASP A 73 -13.75 -7.22 3.84
CA ASP A 73 -14.87 -6.70 4.61
C ASP A 73 -15.01 -5.18 4.42
N ALA A 74 -16.12 -4.76 3.85
CA ALA A 74 -16.44 -3.36 3.55
C ALA A 74 -17.24 -2.67 4.65
N SER A 75 -17.42 -3.29 5.83
CA SER A 75 -18.23 -2.71 6.92
C SER A 75 -17.67 -1.40 7.48
N GLY A 76 -16.40 -1.11 7.24
CA GLY A 76 -15.74 0.15 7.57
C GLY A 76 -15.77 1.20 6.45
N LEU A 77 -16.34 0.89 5.28
CA LEU A 77 -16.43 1.83 4.16
C LEU A 77 -17.62 2.78 4.34
N GLN A 78 -17.32 4.08 4.40
CA GLN A 78 -18.32 5.14 4.48
C GLN A 78 -18.64 5.71 3.10
N LYS A 79 -19.79 6.37 2.97
CA LYS A 79 -20.23 7.06 1.74
C LYS A 79 -20.45 8.54 2.02
N ASP A 80 -20.00 9.37 1.11
CA ASP A 80 -20.20 10.81 1.14
C ASP A 80 -21.27 11.19 0.11
N ASP A 81 -22.31 11.92 0.54
CA ASP A 81 -23.40 12.33 -0.34
C ASP A 81 -23.07 13.61 -1.14
N ASP A 82 -22.11 14.40 -0.68
CA ASP A 82 -21.77 15.72 -1.23
C ASP A 82 -20.48 15.72 -2.04
N VAL A 83 -19.53 14.82 -1.72
CA VAL A 83 -18.21 14.77 -2.34
C VAL A 83 -18.03 13.48 -3.15
N HIS A 84 -17.58 13.64 -4.39
CA HIS A 84 -17.43 12.52 -5.31
C HIS A 84 -16.23 11.62 -4.98
N THR A 85 -16.33 10.39 -5.43
CA THR A 85 -15.24 9.42 -5.42
C THR A 85 -14.02 9.99 -6.11
N THR A 86 -12.85 9.84 -5.50
CA THR A 86 -11.57 10.25 -6.08
C THR A 86 -11.27 9.48 -7.35
N LEU A 87 -10.80 10.21 -8.37
CA LEU A 87 -10.35 9.65 -9.64
C LEU A 87 -8.89 10.06 -9.88
N ALA A 88 -8.11 9.15 -10.45
CA ALA A 88 -6.77 9.42 -10.94
C ALA A 88 -6.71 9.04 -12.44
N LEU A 89 -6.22 9.94 -13.29
CA LEU A 89 -5.88 9.62 -14.67
C LEU A 89 -4.39 9.30 -14.72
N VAL A 90 -4.07 8.14 -15.26
CA VAL A 90 -2.69 7.67 -15.42
C VAL A 90 -2.32 7.80 -16.90
N HIS A 91 -1.41 8.70 -17.19
CA HIS A 91 -0.80 8.84 -18.50
C HIS A 91 0.55 8.13 -18.53
N THR A 92 0.76 7.27 -19.51
CA THR A 92 2.04 6.56 -19.69
C THR A 92 2.76 7.14 -20.90
N TYR A 93 3.96 7.67 -20.69
CA TYR A 93 4.80 8.19 -21.76
C TYR A 93 5.47 7.06 -22.57
N PRO A 94 5.93 7.34 -23.83
CA PRO A 94 6.56 6.32 -24.68
C PRO A 94 7.84 5.70 -24.09
N ASP A 95 8.51 6.39 -23.16
CA ASP A 95 9.69 5.92 -22.44
C ASP A 95 9.34 5.04 -21.23
N GLY A 96 8.03 4.89 -20.93
CA GLY A 96 7.50 4.10 -19.82
C GLY A 96 7.34 4.87 -18.52
N ASP A 97 7.66 6.16 -18.50
CA ASP A 97 7.37 7.06 -17.38
C ASP A 97 5.88 7.36 -17.29
N ARG A 98 5.42 7.78 -16.11
CA ARG A 98 4.00 8.00 -15.81
C ARG A 98 3.78 9.36 -15.19
N ASP A 99 2.69 9.96 -15.60
CA ASP A 99 2.13 11.16 -15.00
C ASP A 99 0.73 10.86 -14.45
N PHE A 100 0.40 11.49 -13.33
CA PHE A 100 -0.88 11.30 -12.64
C PHE A 100 -1.60 12.63 -12.51
N SER A 101 -2.82 12.68 -13.04
CA SER A 101 -3.75 13.78 -12.81
C SER A 101 -4.83 13.35 -11.84
N PHE A 102 -4.82 13.92 -10.63
CA PHE A 102 -5.78 13.58 -9.59
C PHE A 102 -6.99 14.52 -9.60
N TYR A 103 -8.18 13.94 -9.61
CA TYR A 103 -9.45 14.62 -9.37
C TYR A 103 -9.85 14.36 -7.91
N ARG A 104 -9.19 15.07 -6.99
CA ARG A 104 -9.25 14.90 -5.52
C ARG A 104 -9.18 16.27 -4.82
N ASN A 105 -10.08 17.21 -5.20
CA ASN A 105 -10.06 18.56 -4.64
C ASN A 105 -11.47 19.09 -4.29
N PRO A 106 -12.12 18.59 -3.18
CA PRO A 106 -11.76 17.42 -2.44
C PRO A 106 -12.20 16.11 -3.12
N GLY A 107 -11.63 14.98 -2.70
CA GLY A 107 -12.16 13.64 -2.97
C GLY A 107 -12.84 13.09 -1.71
N ALA A 108 -13.79 12.19 -1.88
CA ALA A 108 -14.55 11.64 -0.75
C ALA A 108 -13.66 10.94 0.30
N ASP A 109 -12.53 10.33 -0.11
CA ASP A 109 -11.56 9.72 0.79
C ASP A 109 -10.92 10.70 1.78
N MET A 110 -10.88 12.01 1.44
CA MET A 110 -10.40 13.07 2.33
C MET A 110 -11.41 13.44 3.43
N MET A 111 -12.68 13.07 3.25
CA MET A 111 -13.81 13.49 4.09
C MET A 111 -14.13 12.50 5.22
N LEU A 112 -13.34 11.45 5.40
CA LEU A 112 -13.51 10.54 6.54
C LEU A 112 -13.24 11.30 7.85
N THR A 113 -14.17 11.21 8.79
CA THR A 113 -14.08 11.89 10.09
C THR A 113 -13.73 10.93 11.24
N GLU A 114 -13.34 11.47 12.39
CA GLU A 114 -13.06 10.67 13.59
C GLU A 114 -14.27 9.87 14.06
N GLU A 115 -15.48 10.45 13.94
CA GLU A 115 -16.73 9.81 14.36
C GLU A 115 -17.09 8.60 13.50
N GLU A 116 -16.64 8.59 12.26
CA GLU A 116 -16.90 7.51 11.29
C GLU A 116 -15.92 6.34 11.43
N VAL A 117 -14.87 6.45 12.26
CA VAL A 117 -13.92 5.36 12.47
C VAL A 117 -14.56 4.25 13.32
N PRO A 118 -14.76 3.03 12.76
CA PRO A 118 -15.39 1.92 13.47
C PRO A 118 -14.38 1.22 14.39
N GLU A 119 -14.18 1.71 15.61
CA GLU A 119 -13.20 1.17 16.55
C GLU A 119 -13.42 -0.32 16.84
N GLU A 120 -14.68 -0.81 16.82
CA GLU A 120 -14.98 -2.23 17.03
C GLU A 120 -14.39 -3.12 15.92
N LEU A 121 -14.22 -2.61 14.70
CA LEU A 121 -13.57 -3.32 13.61
C LEU A 121 -12.05 -3.45 13.84
N ILE A 122 -11.46 -2.46 14.51
CA ILE A 122 -10.04 -2.40 14.83
C ILE A 122 -9.72 -3.29 16.04
N LYS A 123 -10.64 -3.39 16.99
CA LYS A 123 -10.47 -4.23 18.19
C LYS A 123 -10.24 -5.68 17.79
N GLY A 124 -9.14 -6.24 18.23
CA GLY A 124 -8.76 -7.62 17.95
C GLY A 124 -8.18 -7.85 16.55
N THR A 125 -7.86 -6.79 15.78
CA THR A 125 -7.01 -6.94 14.60
C THR A 125 -5.59 -7.28 15.02
N ARG A 126 -4.90 -8.10 14.22
CA ARG A 126 -3.49 -8.47 14.48
C ARG A 126 -2.53 -7.45 13.89
N ILE A 127 -2.86 -6.90 12.71
CA ILE A 127 -2.08 -5.85 12.05
C ILE A 127 -3.03 -4.72 11.63
N PHE A 128 -2.63 -3.47 11.89
CA PHE A 128 -3.27 -2.28 11.34
C PHE A 128 -2.31 -1.63 10.33
N HIS A 129 -2.78 -1.45 9.09
CA HIS A 129 -1.97 -0.89 8.00
C HIS A 129 -2.50 0.47 7.55
N PHE A 130 -1.60 1.41 7.25
CA PHE A 130 -1.94 2.72 6.71
C PHE A 130 -0.81 3.30 5.85
N GLY A 131 -1.17 4.30 5.04
CA GLY A 131 -0.25 5.08 4.21
C GLY A 131 -0.43 6.57 4.42
N THR A 132 0.27 7.40 3.61
CA THR A 132 0.23 8.86 3.79
C THR A 132 -0.92 9.55 3.07
N LEU A 133 -1.63 8.91 2.12
CA LEU A 133 -2.76 9.55 1.45
C LEU A 133 -3.88 9.90 2.44
N SER A 134 -4.08 9.09 3.47
CA SER A 134 -5.00 9.40 4.57
C SER A 134 -4.48 10.45 5.57
N MET A 135 -3.32 11.05 5.29
CA MET A 135 -2.71 12.11 6.10
C MET A 135 -2.68 13.47 5.38
N THR A 136 -3.15 13.54 4.13
CA THR A 136 -3.07 14.74 3.28
C THR A 136 -4.07 15.86 3.65
N HIS A 137 -5.14 15.54 4.37
CA HIS A 137 -6.18 16.48 4.76
C HIS A 137 -6.52 16.34 6.24
N GLU A 138 -6.85 17.44 6.92
CA GLU A 138 -7.04 17.46 8.38
C GLU A 138 -8.09 16.46 8.87
N GLY A 139 -9.24 16.36 8.22
CA GLY A 139 -10.32 15.44 8.60
C GLY A 139 -9.87 13.99 8.63
N VAL A 140 -9.42 13.47 7.48
CA VAL A 140 -8.97 12.09 7.35
C VAL A 140 -7.68 11.83 8.15
N ARG A 141 -6.82 12.84 8.34
CA ARG A 141 -5.64 12.76 9.20
C ARG A 141 -6.02 12.49 10.65
N ASN A 142 -7.03 13.19 11.16
CA ASN A 142 -7.53 12.99 12.52
C ASN A 142 -8.19 11.63 12.67
N ALA A 143 -8.98 11.20 11.68
CA ALA A 143 -9.55 9.85 11.63
C ALA A 143 -8.45 8.76 11.66
N THR A 144 -7.39 8.94 10.86
CA THR A 144 -6.23 8.03 10.85
C THR A 144 -5.52 7.99 12.21
N LYS A 145 -5.30 9.15 12.83
CA LYS A 145 -4.71 9.22 14.18
C LYS A 145 -5.58 8.56 15.24
N LYS A 146 -6.90 8.68 15.14
CA LYS A 146 -7.83 7.97 16.03
C LYS A 146 -7.75 6.46 15.84
N ALA A 147 -7.78 6.00 14.60
CA ALA A 147 -7.66 4.57 14.27
C ALA A 147 -6.34 3.96 14.77
N LEU A 148 -5.22 4.70 14.62
CA LEU A 148 -3.91 4.30 15.15
C LEU A 148 -3.91 4.16 16.67
N ARG A 149 -4.54 5.10 17.40
CA ARG A 149 -4.69 4.98 18.87
C ARG A 149 -5.46 3.71 19.24
N ALA A 150 -6.62 3.49 18.60
CA ALA A 150 -7.43 2.30 18.86
C ALA A 150 -6.68 1.00 18.54
N ALA A 151 -5.91 0.95 17.45
CA ALA A 151 -5.11 -0.21 17.07
C ALA A 151 -3.98 -0.50 18.09
N LYS A 152 -3.28 0.53 18.55
CA LYS A 152 -2.24 0.40 19.59
C LYS A 152 -2.82 -0.05 20.94
N GLU A 153 -3.95 0.50 21.35
CA GLU A 153 -4.66 0.09 22.56
C GLU A 153 -5.13 -1.37 22.49
N ALA A 154 -5.46 -1.86 21.27
CA ALA A 154 -5.79 -3.26 21.02
C ALA A 154 -4.56 -4.16 20.93
N GLY A 155 -3.34 -3.63 20.96
CA GLY A 155 -2.09 -4.39 20.85
C GLY A 155 -1.79 -4.88 19.43
N ALA A 156 -2.35 -4.25 18.40
CA ALA A 156 -2.07 -4.58 17.02
C ALA A 156 -0.65 -4.13 16.62
N VAL A 157 -0.01 -4.90 15.74
CA VAL A 157 1.20 -4.49 15.03
C VAL A 157 0.84 -3.40 14.03
N ILE A 158 1.57 -2.30 14.02
CA ILE A 158 1.33 -1.17 13.12
C ILE A 158 2.24 -1.27 11.90
N SER A 159 1.65 -1.39 10.73
CA SER A 159 2.34 -1.39 9.43
C SER A 159 2.14 -0.06 8.72
N PHE A 160 3.23 0.53 8.24
CA PHE A 160 3.23 1.80 7.54
C PHE A 160 3.98 1.71 6.21
N ASP A 161 3.34 2.19 5.15
CA ASP A 161 3.96 2.45 3.84
C ASP A 161 3.71 3.93 3.51
N PRO A 162 4.72 4.81 3.52
CA PRO A 162 4.55 6.21 3.15
C PRO A 162 3.84 6.37 1.81
N ASN A 163 4.26 5.62 0.82
CA ASN A 163 3.68 5.60 -0.52
C ASN A 163 3.39 7.01 -1.04
N LEU A 164 4.41 7.86 -0.95
CA LEU A 164 4.33 9.30 -1.17
C LEU A 164 3.82 9.63 -2.58
N ARG A 165 2.87 10.54 -2.63
CA ARG A 165 2.38 11.16 -3.86
C ARG A 165 2.49 12.68 -3.72
N GLU A 166 3.66 13.22 -4.10
CA GLU A 166 3.98 14.64 -3.94
C GLU A 166 2.88 15.60 -4.45
N PRO A 167 2.23 15.36 -5.62
CA PRO A 167 1.20 16.27 -6.13
C PRO A 167 -0.07 16.37 -5.25
N LEU A 168 -0.26 15.48 -4.28
CA LEU A 168 -1.43 15.47 -3.40
C LEU A 168 -1.22 16.26 -2.10
N TRP A 169 -0.05 16.86 -1.92
CA TRP A 169 0.28 17.63 -0.72
C TRP A 169 0.27 19.13 -0.99
N ASN A 170 -0.14 19.92 0.02
CA ASN A 170 -0.05 21.37 -0.06
C ASN A 170 1.41 21.86 -0.07
N SER A 171 2.29 21.10 0.60
CA SER A 171 3.74 21.33 0.59
C SER A 171 4.49 20.03 0.92
N LEU A 172 5.73 19.94 0.45
CA LEU A 172 6.62 18.82 0.79
C LEU A 172 7.04 18.83 2.27
N ASP A 173 7.03 19.99 2.93
CA ASP A 173 7.28 20.08 4.37
C ASP A 173 6.14 19.43 5.16
N GLU A 174 4.87 19.67 4.76
CA GLU A 174 3.71 19.00 5.36
C GLU A 174 3.79 17.48 5.13
N ALA A 175 4.10 17.06 3.90
CA ALA A 175 4.30 15.64 3.58
C ALA A 175 5.36 15.01 4.49
N LYS A 176 6.51 15.66 4.63
CA LYS A 176 7.62 15.22 5.48
C LYS A 176 7.20 15.09 6.95
N GLU A 177 6.48 16.07 7.48
CA GLU A 177 5.96 16.03 8.85
C GLU A 177 5.07 14.80 9.08
N GLN A 178 4.17 14.49 8.14
CA GLN A 178 3.26 13.34 8.28
C GLN A 178 3.97 12.00 8.07
N VAL A 179 4.97 11.92 7.19
CA VAL A 179 5.83 10.72 7.08
C VAL A 179 6.59 10.49 8.40
N LEU A 180 7.21 11.52 8.97
CA LEU A 180 7.91 11.43 10.26
C LEU A 180 6.96 11.03 11.40
N TYR A 181 5.71 11.53 11.38
CA TYR A 181 4.69 11.06 12.31
C TYR A 181 4.44 9.56 12.15
N GLY A 182 4.26 9.07 10.92
CA GLY A 182 4.05 7.65 10.62
C GLY A 182 5.20 6.77 11.11
N LEU A 183 6.45 7.19 10.90
CA LEU A 183 7.64 6.50 11.42
C LEU A 183 7.62 6.35 12.95
N GLY A 184 7.13 7.36 13.67
CA GLY A 184 6.96 7.30 15.12
C GLY A 184 5.80 6.41 15.60
N GLN A 185 4.99 5.88 14.69
CA GLN A 185 3.84 5.05 15.03
C GLN A 185 4.05 3.57 14.71
N CYS A 186 4.87 3.22 13.71
CA CYS A 186 4.89 1.88 13.13
C CYS A 186 5.89 0.92 13.79
N ASP A 187 5.57 -0.38 13.69
CA ASP A 187 6.42 -1.51 14.03
C ASP A 187 7.04 -2.12 12.77
N ILE A 188 6.36 -2.00 11.63
CA ILE A 188 6.81 -2.44 10.32
C ILE A 188 6.74 -1.24 9.37
N LEU A 189 7.89 -0.86 8.84
CA LEU A 189 8.01 0.16 7.79
C LEU A 189 8.34 -0.52 6.46
N LYS A 190 7.50 -0.33 5.46
CA LYS A 190 7.91 -0.54 4.07
C LYS A 190 8.11 0.84 3.44
N ILE A 191 9.24 1.06 2.81
CA ILE A 191 9.61 2.33 2.19
C ILE A 191 10.47 2.07 0.95
N SER A 192 10.39 2.91 -0.08
CA SER A 192 11.28 2.82 -1.23
C SER A 192 12.61 3.53 -0.98
N ASP A 193 13.62 3.15 -1.72
CA ASP A 193 14.94 3.80 -1.73
C ASP A 193 14.85 5.30 -2.05
N ASN A 194 14.02 5.67 -3.04
CA ASN A 194 13.77 7.06 -3.42
C ASN A 194 13.08 7.86 -2.30
N GLU A 195 12.11 7.25 -1.61
CA GLU A 195 11.43 7.90 -0.47
C GLU A 195 12.39 8.13 0.70
N ILE A 196 13.32 7.20 0.95
CA ILE A 196 14.35 7.37 1.97
C ILE A 196 15.25 8.55 1.60
N GLN A 197 15.73 8.63 0.35
CA GLN A 197 16.57 9.72 -0.12
C GLN A 197 15.83 11.07 0.00
N TRP A 198 14.57 11.13 -0.44
CA TRP A 198 13.75 12.33 -0.30
C TRP A 198 13.56 12.75 1.17
N LEU A 199 13.27 11.79 2.05
CA LEU A 199 12.98 12.04 3.46
C LEU A 199 14.20 12.54 4.22
N THR A 200 15.33 11.91 4.00
CA THR A 200 16.57 12.10 4.79
C THR A 200 17.55 13.08 4.17
N GLY A 201 17.49 13.26 2.85
CA GLY A 201 18.48 14.01 2.07
C GLY A 201 19.80 13.27 1.85
N GLU A 202 19.87 11.99 2.26
CA GLU A 202 21.04 11.14 2.06
C GLU A 202 21.01 10.52 0.65
N GLU A 203 22.07 10.67 -0.14
CA GLU A 203 22.18 10.03 -1.46
C GLU A 203 22.25 8.49 -1.35
N ASP A 204 22.91 7.99 -0.31
CA ASP A 204 22.97 6.57 0.02
C ASP A 204 21.81 6.20 0.94
N PHE A 205 20.82 5.47 0.39
CA PHE A 205 19.66 5.06 1.17
C PHE A 205 20.02 4.19 2.39
N THR A 206 21.16 3.50 2.40
CA THR A 206 21.62 2.75 3.58
C THR A 206 21.90 3.70 4.74
N LYS A 207 22.57 4.85 4.47
CA LYS A 207 22.73 5.91 5.47
C LYS A 207 21.41 6.50 5.90
N GLY A 208 20.48 6.65 4.94
CA GLY A 208 19.11 7.09 5.22
C GLY A 208 18.36 6.12 6.15
N VAL A 209 18.50 4.80 5.99
CA VAL A 209 17.92 3.83 6.93
C VAL A 209 18.55 3.97 8.33
N TYR A 210 19.86 4.14 8.44
CA TYR A 210 20.48 4.38 9.75
C TYR A 210 20.02 5.69 10.38
N TRP A 211 19.81 6.75 9.57
CA TRP A 211 19.21 7.99 10.03
C TRP A 211 17.82 7.78 10.64
N ILE A 212 16.99 6.88 10.04
CA ILE A 212 15.69 6.49 10.58
C ILE A 212 15.85 5.71 11.88
N LEU A 213 16.68 4.67 11.90
CA LEU A 213 16.89 3.80 13.07
C LEU A 213 17.45 4.52 14.29
N GLU A 214 18.25 5.57 14.10
CA GLU A 214 18.77 6.40 15.20
C GLU A 214 17.67 7.24 15.89
N ARG A 215 16.57 7.51 15.19
CA ARG A 215 15.51 8.43 15.65
C ARG A 215 14.20 7.73 16.00
N TYR A 216 13.97 6.56 15.42
CA TYR A 216 12.73 5.81 15.56
C TYR A 216 13.01 4.35 15.91
N HIS A 217 12.23 3.84 16.84
CA HIS A 217 12.32 2.43 17.22
C HIS A 217 11.37 1.61 16.34
N ILE A 218 11.84 1.21 15.15
CA ILE A 218 11.07 0.41 14.18
C ILE A 218 11.69 -0.99 14.12
N PRO A 219 11.00 -2.03 14.62
CA PRO A 219 11.52 -3.39 14.66
C PRO A 219 11.91 -3.98 13.31
N LEU A 220 11.13 -3.68 12.24
CA LEU A 220 11.36 -4.21 10.91
C LEU A 220 11.23 -3.09 9.86
N ILE A 221 12.31 -2.82 9.13
CA ILE A 221 12.32 -1.91 7.98
C ILE A 221 12.57 -2.71 6.70
N LEU A 222 11.74 -2.46 5.70
CA LEU A 222 11.79 -3.08 4.40
C LEU A 222 12.01 -2.00 3.35
N VAL A 223 13.09 -2.10 2.60
CA VAL A 223 13.41 -1.18 1.52
C VAL A 223 13.13 -1.87 0.19
N SER A 224 12.19 -1.32 -0.59
CA SER A 224 11.97 -1.73 -1.97
C SER A 224 12.85 -0.91 -2.91
N MET A 225 13.62 -1.58 -3.77
CA MET A 225 14.62 -0.98 -4.66
C MET A 225 14.30 -1.25 -6.14
N GLY A 226 13.02 -1.41 -6.46
CA GLY A 226 12.54 -1.66 -7.81
C GLY A 226 13.24 -2.82 -8.50
N ARG A 227 13.98 -2.55 -9.57
CA ARG A 227 14.70 -3.57 -10.34
C ARG A 227 15.97 -4.09 -9.66
N GLU A 228 16.33 -3.58 -8.52
CA GLU A 228 17.47 -4.06 -7.72
C GLU A 228 17.03 -5.04 -6.63
N GLY A 229 15.72 -5.16 -6.39
CA GLY A 229 15.16 -6.11 -5.42
C GLY A 229 14.69 -5.44 -4.14
N SER A 230 14.99 -6.06 -3.01
CA SER A 230 14.56 -5.56 -1.70
C SER A 230 15.56 -5.87 -0.61
N ARG A 231 15.52 -5.08 0.47
CA ARG A 231 16.37 -5.27 1.63
C ARG A 231 15.56 -5.15 2.93
N ALA A 232 15.81 -6.05 3.87
CA ALA A 232 15.24 -5.99 5.21
C ALA A 232 16.30 -5.63 6.25
N TYR A 233 15.90 -4.81 7.21
CA TYR A 233 16.68 -4.47 8.41
C TYR A 233 15.88 -4.90 9.63
N TYR A 234 16.42 -5.81 10.41
CA TYR A 234 15.81 -6.33 11.61
C TYR A 234 16.86 -6.55 12.70
N LYS A 235 16.81 -5.78 13.79
CA LYS A 235 17.89 -5.76 14.80
C LYS A 235 19.26 -5.51 14.13
N ASP A 236 20.21 -6.43 14.30
CA ASP A 236 21.55 -6.36 13.69
C ASP A 236 21.63 -7.09 12.33
N LEU A 237 20.50 -7.67 11.86
CA LEU A 237 20.44 -8.40 10.59
C LEU A 237 20.10 -7.45 9.43
N ILE A 238 20.84 -7.61 8.35
CA ILE A 238 20.58 -6.94 7.06
C ILE A 238 20.56 -8.04 6.00
N VAL A 239 19.41 -8.22 5.37
CA VAL A 239 19.22 -9.24 4.33
C VAL A 239 18.77 -8.57 3.04
N GLU A 240 19.46 -8.87 1.95
CA GLU A 240 19.12 -8.39 0.61
C GLU A 240 18.74 -9.56 -0.29
N VAL A 241 17.65 -9.40 -1.04
CA VAL A 241 17.19 -10.39 -2.02
C VAL A 241 17.01 -9.72 -3.37
N LYS A 242 17.57 -10.35 -4.41
CA LYS A 242 17.47 -9.88 -5.80
C LYS A 242 16.04 -9.99 -6.33
N PRO A 243 15.67 -9.17 -7.32
CA PRO A 243 14.34 -9.20 -7.90
C PRO A 243 14.14 -10.41 -8.82
N PHE A 244 12.89 -10.78 -9.06
CA PHE A 244 12.49 -11.64 -10.16
C PHE A 244 12.13 -10.78 -11.37
N ILE A 245 12.97 -10.76 -12.41
CA ILE A 245 12.74 -9.93 -13.59
C ILE A 245 11.80 -10.63 -14.57
N GLN A 246 10.65 -10.02 -14.82
CA GLN A 246 9.69 -10.48 -15.83
C GLN A 246 9.99 -9.85 -17.19
N LYS A 247 10.02 -10.67 -18.26
CA LYS A 247 10.27 -10.20 -19.63
C LYS A 247 9.06 -9.48 -20.25
N ASN A 248 7.87 -9.75 -19.71
CA ASN A 248 6.58 -9.26 -20.18
C ASN A 248 5.94 -8.28 -19.20
N THR A 249 6.75 -7.47 -18.55
CA THR A 249 6.25 -6.38 -17.68
C THR A 249 5.36 -5.44 -18.50
N ILE A 250 4.13 -5.21 -18.00
CA ILE A 250 3.14 -4.29 -18.59
C ILE A 250 3.15 -2.98 -17.81
N GLU A 251 3.01 -3.07 -16.48
CA GLU A 251 3.00 -1.92 -15.58
C GLU A 251 3.49 -2.31 -14.19
N THR A 252 3.74 -1.32 -13.34
CA THR A 252 4.25 -1.54 -11.98
C THR A 252 3.24 -1.21 -10.88
N THR A 253 1.98 -0.91 -11.27
CA THR A 253 0.90 -0.61 -10.32
C THR A 253 0.69 -1.79 -9.38
N GLY A 254 0.62 -1.51 -8.08
CA GLY A 254 0.40 -2.52 -7.05
C GLY A 254 1.61 -3.39 -6.69
N ALA A 255 2.78 -3.24 -7.35
CA ALA A 255 3.95 -4.07 -7.03
C ALA A 255 4.45 -3.84 -5.59
N GLY A 256 4.55 -2.58 -5.17
CA GLY A 256 4.90 -2.22 -3.79
C GLY A 256 3.90 -2.74 -2.76
N ASP A 257 2.60 -2.61 -3.08
CA ASP A 257 1.51 -3.06 -2.22
C ASP A 257 1.50 -4.58 -2.09
N THR A 258 1.71 -5.30 -3.22
CA THR A 258 1.84 -6.76 -3.25
C THR A 258 3.04 -7.23 -2.42
N PHE A 259 4.19 -6.58 -2.55
CA PHE A 259 5.37 -6.83 -1.73
C PHE A 259 5.07 -6.65 -0.24
N CYS A 260 4.48 -5.50 0.13
CA CYS A 260 4.08 -5.21 1.51
C CYS A 260 3.15 -6.30 2.06
N ALA A 261 2.11 -6.65 1.32
CA ALA A 261 1.15 -7.68 1.71
C ALA A 261 1.80 -9.04 1.98
N CYS A 262 2.75 -9.47 1.12
CA CYS A 262 3.47 -10.73 1.31
C CYS A 262 4.36 -10.71 2.55
N VAL A 263 4.97 -9.57 2.87
CA VAL A 263 5.68 -9.39 4.15
C VAL A 263 4.72 -9.50 5.32
N LEU A 264 3.57 -8.82 5.29
CA LEU A 264 2.57 -8.89 6.35
C LEU A 264 2.00 -10.31 6.50
N HIS A 265 1.84 -11.05 5.40
CA HIS A 265 1.48 -12.46 5.43
C HIS A 265 2.51 -13.27 6.24
N TYR A 266 3.80 -13.12 5.94
CA TYR A 266 4.85 -13.83 6.68
C TYR A 266 4.81 -13.52 8.17
N ILE A 267 4.64 -12.25 8.53
CA ILE A 267 4.52 -11.81 9.93
C ILE A 267 3.26 -12.36 10.61
N LEU A 268 2.15 -12.50 9.91
CA LEU A 268 0.94 -13.13 10.43
C LEU A 268 1.15 -14.62 10.75
N GLU A 269 1.93 -15.33 9.94
CA GLU A 269 2.20 -16.76 10.13
C GLU A 269 3.26 -17.02 11.23
N HIS A 270 4.33 -16.20 11.28
CA HIS A 270 5.52 -16.47 12.09
C HIS A 270 5.71 -15.50 13.27
N GLY A 271 5.01 -14.35 13.28
CA GLY A 271 5.20 -13.27 14.25
C GLY A 271 6.34 -12.34 13.86
N LEU A 272 6.43 -11.19 14.57
CA LEU A 272 7.46 -10.17 14.37
C LEU A 272 8.69 -10.38 15.27
N THR A 273 8.64 -11.33 16.21
CA THR A 273 9.70 -11.56 17.17
C THR A 273 10.59 -12.74 16.77
N ASN A 274 11.90 -12.62 17.04
CA ASN A 274 12.89 -13.69 16.84
C ASN A 274 13.06 -14.14 15.37
N LEU A 275 12.84 -13.25 14.41
CA LEU A 275 13.15 -13.54 13.01
C LEU A 275 14.65 -13.79 12.84
N THR A 276 14.98 -14.82 12.09
CA THR A 276 16.35 -15.20 11.70
C THR A 276 16.70 -14.63 10.32
N GLU A 277 17.95 -14.75 9.91
CA GLU A 277 18.38 -14.38 8.56
C GLU A 277 17.66 -15.21 7.47
N ASP A 278 17.44 -16.50 7.72
CA ASP A 278 16.72 -17.39 6.81
C ASP A 278 15.23 -16.99 6.70
N ASP A 279 14.57 -16.62 7.81
CA ASP A 279 13.20 -16.08 7.81
C ASP A 279 13.09 -14.82 6.95
N LEU A 280 14.01 -13.87 7.13
CA LEU A 280 14.02 -12.64 6.35
C LEU A 280 14.26 -12.90 4.86
N LYS A 281 15.12 -13.85 4.53
CA LYS A 281 15.42 -14.24 3.15
C LYS A 281 14.22 -14.93 2.49
N GLU A 282 13.54 -15.84 3.19
CA GLU A 282 12.32 -16.51 2.71
C GLU A 282 11.21 -15.48 2.48
N MET A 283 10.96 -14.61 3.46
CA MET A 283 9.97 -13.54 3.39
C MET A 283 10.19 -12.63 2.19
N LEU A 284 11.41 -12.11 2.00
CA LEU A 284 11.74 -11.22 0.89
C LEU A 284 11.68 -11.94 -0.46
N THR A 285 12.09 -13.21 -0.52
CA THR A 285 12.06 -14.01 -1.75
C THR A 285 10.62 -14.21 -2.23
N PHE A 286 9.71 -14.59 -1.34
CA PHE A 286 8.29 -14.73 -1.66
C PHE A 286 7.68 -13.38 -2.07
N ALA A 287 7.96 -12.31 -1.33
CA ALA A 287 7.44 -10.97 -1.61
C ALA A 287 7.93 -10.43 -2.96
N ASN A 288 9.22 -10.58 -3.30
CA ASN A 288 9.78 -10.17 -4.59
C ASN A 288 9.18 -10.98 -5.75
N ALA A 289 8.95 -12.28 -5.57
CA ALA A 289 8.33 -13.13 -6.59
C ALA A 289 6.90 -12.69 -6.87
N ALA A 290 6.08 -12.50 -5.84
CA ALA A 290 4.71 -12.01 -5.97
C ALA A 290 4.65 -10.62 -6.62
N ALA A 291 5.47 -9.69 -6.15
CA ALA A 291 5.59 -8.34 -6.72
C ALA A 291 6.02 -8.36 -8.19
N SER A 292 6.81 -9.33 -8.62
CA SER A 292 7.19 -9.47 -10.03
C SER A 292 6.02 -9.94 -10.90
N ILE A 293 5.18 -10.85 -10.40
CA ILE A 293 4.04 -11.39 -11.16
C ILE A 293 3.01 -10.30 -11.44
N ILE A 294 2.67 -9.47 -10.46
CA ILE A 294 1.67 -8.41 -10.63
C ILE A 294 2.07 -7.44 -11.75
N THR A 295 3.36 -7.20 -11.97
CA THR A 295 3.83 -6.30 -13.04
C THR A 295 3.51 -6.79 -14.45
N THR A 296 3.11 -8.04 -14.62
CA THR A 296 2.70 -8.62 -15.90
C THR A 296 1.21 -8.47 -16.20
N ARG A 297 0.47 -7.74 -15.36
CA ARG A 297 -0.99 -7.56 -15.41
C ARG A 297 -1.35 -6.09 -15.42
N LYS A 298 -2.52 -5.76 -15.97
CA LYS A 298 -3.10 -4.41 -15.89
C LYS A 298 -3.95 -4.29 -14.63
N GLY A 299 -3.84 -3.15 -13.95
CA GLY A 299 -4.51 -2.89 -12.67
C GLY A 299 -3.84 -3.62 -11.51
N ALA A 300 -4.46 -3.56 -10.34
CA ALA A 300 -3.92 -4.15 -9.12
C ALA A 300 -4.94 -4.99 -8.36
N LEU A 301 -5.96 -4.39 -7.78
CA LEU A 301 -6.86 -4.96 -6.79
C LEU A 301 -7.49 -6.30 -7.21
N ARG A 302 -7.95 -6.42 -8.47
CA ARG A 302 -8.60 -7.63 -9.00
C ARG A 302 -7.63 -8.69 -9.54
N VAL A 303 -6.37 -8.34 -9.73
CA VAL A 303 -5.41 -9.18 -10.46
C VAL A 303 -4.21 -9.62 -9.61
N MET A 304 -4.35 -9.56 -8.30
CA MET A 304 -3.34 -10.07 -7.37
C MET A 304 -3.00 -11.52 -7.68
N PRO A 305 -1.70 -11.92 -7.62
CA PRO A 305 -1.29 -13.28 -7.91
C PRO A 305 -1.86 -14.27 -6.89
N GLU A 306 -2.19 -15.47 -7.36
CA GLU A 306 -2.51 -16.60 -6.49
C GLU A 306 -1.23 -17.15 -5.85
N ARG A 307 -1.36 -17.77 -4.68
CA ARG A 307 -0.22 -18.36 -3.96
C ARG A 307 0.53 -19.38 -4.82
N GLU A 308 -0.21 -20.24 -5.53
CA GLU A 308 0.35 -21.28 -6.39
C GLU A 308 1.16 -20.71 -7.56
N GLU A 309 0.82 -19.52 -8.06
CA GLU A 309 1.58 -18.85 -9.11
C GLU A 309 2.94 -18.39 -8.58
N VAL A 310 2.96 -17.86 -7.36
CA VAL A 310 4.21 -17.44 -6.69
C VAL A 310 5.10 -18.66 -6.41
N GLU A 311 4.55 -19.73 -5.84
CA GLU A 311 5.27 -20.97 -5.55
C GLU A 311 5.83 -21.62 -6.82
N LYS A 312 5.05 -21.61 -7.91
CA LYS A 312 5.51 -22.09 -9.22
C LYS A 312 6.68 -21.26 -9.75
N LEU A 313 6.62 -19.94 -9.64
CA LEU A 313 7.73 -19.08 -10.05
C LEU A 313 8.99 -19.42 -9.25
N LEU A 314 8.88 -19.54 -7.93
CA LEU A 314 10.00 -19.89 -7.04
C LEU A 314 10.62 -21.25 -7.40
N SER A 315 9.79 -22.25 -7.73
CA SER A 315 10.29 -23.58 -8.12
C SER A 315 11.11 -23.59 -9.42
N CYS A 316 10.97 -22.59 -10.27
CA CYS A 316 11.75 -22.45 -11.50
C CYS A 316 13.15 -21.84 -11.28
N PHE A 317 13.42 -21.26 -10.11
CA PHE A 317 14.68 -20.60 -9.78
C PHE A 317 15.53 -21.37 -8.74
N ASN A 318 14.99 -22.46 -8.17
CA ASN A 318 15.70 -23.45 -7.36
C ASN A 318 16.22 -24.57 -8.27
#